data_046d8c8b41830d7b1fa1ded33b76acec
#
_entry.id   046d8c8b41830d7b1fa1ded33b76acec
#
_cell.length_a   1.000
_cell.length_b   1.000
_cell.length_c   1.000
_cell.angle_alpha   90.00
_cell.angle_beta   90.00
_cell.angle_gamma   90.00
#
_symmetry.space_group_name_H-M   'P 1'
#
loop_
_entity.id
_entity.type
_entity.pdbx_description
1 polymer ?
#
loop_
_entity_poly.entity_id
_entity_poly.type
_entity_poly.pdbx_seq_one_letter_code
_entity_poly.pdbx_strand_id
1 'polypeptide(L)'
;MNILFFLTPKSDVAYIFENETLRQTLEKMEHRKFSCIPLLSLDGKYKGSISEGDLLWGMKTLNVPGLKEAESISIMAIPRRATYKAVHADSDMEDLLDKAINQNYVPVVDDQGYFIGIITRKEIGRAHV
;
A
#
# COMPACT_ATOMS: atom_id res chain seq x y z
N MET A 1 -3.49 -2.29 24.52
CA MET A 1 -4.27 -1.31 23.75
C MET A 1 -4.61 -1.89 22.39
N ASN A 2 -5.83 -1.72 21.96
CA ASN A 2 -6.27 -2.22 20.66
C ASN A 2 -5.73 -1.33 19.56
N ILE A 3 -4.98 -1.89 18.62
CA ILE A 3 -4.37 -1.12 17.53
C ILE A 3 -5.41 -0.48 16.59
N LEU A 4 -6.64 -0.99 16.59
CA LEU A 4 -7.71 -0.45 15.74
C LEU A 4 -8.12 0.98 16.12
N PHE A 5 -7.71 1.48 17.29
CA PHE A 5 -7.89 2.89 17.63
C PHE A 5 -7.17 3.82 16.64
N PHE A 6 -6.11 3.33 16.00
CA PHE A 6 -5.30 4.14 15.09
C PHE A 6 -5.62 3.89 13.62
N LEU A 7 -6.61 3.05 13.36
CA LEU A 7 -6.93 2.62 12.00
C LEU A 7 -7.54 3.74 11.17
N THR A 8 -6.96 3.97 9.99
CA THR A 8 -7.64 4.67 8.92
C THR A 8 -8.36 3.61 8.11
N PRO A 9 -9.70 3.59 8.10
CA PRO A 9 -10.44 2.50 7.46
C PRO A 9 -10.26 2.50 5.96
N LYS A 10 -10.44 1.33 5.36
CA LYS A 10 -10.30 1.10 3.93
C LYS A 10 -11.03 2.14 3.08
N SER A 11 -12.23 2.57 3.50
CA SER A 11 -13.02 3.55 2.78
C SER A 11 -12.32 4.90 2.62
N ASP A 12 -11.35 5.21 3.49
CA ASP A 12 -10.62 6.48 3.49
C ASP A 12 -9.20 6.34 2.96
N VAL A 13 -8.85 5.18 2.41
CA VAL A 13 -7.48 4.87 1.95
C VAL A 13 -7.48 4.73 0.43
N ALA A 14 -6.47 5.29 -0.22
CA ALA A 14 -6.23 5.01 -1.63
C ALA A 14 -5.56 3.66 -1.77
N TYR A 15 -6.05 2.82 -2.66
CA TYR A 15 -5.46 1.52 -2.96
C TYR A 15 -5.72 1.18 -4.42
N ILE A 16 -5.01 0.17 -4.94
CA ILE A 16 -5.22 -0.32 -6.30
C ILE A 16 -5.52 -1.81 -6.27
N PHE A 17 -6.24 -2.28 -7.28
CA PHE A 17 -6.47 -3.70 -7.49
C PHE A 17 -5.45 -4.27 -8.47
N GLU A 18 -5.19 -5.57 -8.35
CA GLU A 18 -4.21 -6.27 -9.19
C GLU A 18 -4.52 -6.25 -10.68
N ASN A 19 -5.75 -5.93 -11.08
CA ASN A 19 -6.13 -5.83 -12.50
C ASN A 19 -6.02 -4.41 -13.06
N GLU A 20 -5.56 -3.45 -12.26
CA GLU A 20 -5.38 -2.08 -12.75
C GLU A 20 -4.09 -1.95 -13.55
N THR A 21 -4.02 -0.90 -14.35
CA THR A 21 -2.87 -0.63 -15.22
C THR A 21 -1.86 0.27 -14.52
N LEU A 22 -0.66 0.30 -15.07
CA LEU A 22 0.39 1.23 -14.63
C LEU A 22 -0.12 2.67 -14.71
N ARG A 23 -0.82 3.04 -15.79
CA ARG A 23 -1.37 4.39 -15.93
C ARG A 23 -2.36 4.74 -14.83
N GLN A 24 -3.30 3.84 -14.54
CA GLN A 24 -4.28 4.06 -13.48
C GLN A 24 -3.60 4.25 -12.12
N THR A 25 -2.55 3.49 -11.87
CA THR A 25 -1.78 3.59 -10.62
C THR A 25 -1.07 4.93 -10.52
N LEU A 26 -0.41 5.36 -11.61
CA LEU A 26 0.27 6.65 -11.67
C LEU A 26 -0.70 7.80 -11.39
N GLU A 27 -1.85 7.79 -12.04
CA GLU A 27 -2.86 8.83 -11.88
C GLU A 27 -3.40 8.86 -10.44
N LYS A 28 -3.64 7.70 -9.85
CA LYS A 28 -4.15 7.61 -8.49
C LYS A 28 -3.14 8.16 -7.49
N MET A 29 -1.86 7.81 -7.64
CA MET A 29 -0.82 8.27 -6.73
C MET A 29 -0.58 9.77 -6.87
N GLU A 30 -0.60 10.29 -8.09
CA GLU A 30 -0.46 11.72 -8.32
C GLU A 30 -1.62 12.51 -7.70
N HIS A 31 -2.85 12.06 -7.93
CA HIS A 31 -4.05 12.73 -7.44
C HIS A 31 -4.06 12.81 -5.91
N ARG A 32 -3.68 11.73 -5.25
CA ARG A 32 -3.68 11.64 -3.78
C ARG A 32 -2.35 12.05 -3.14
N LYS A 33 -1.30 12.21 -3.95
CA LYS A 33 0.05 12.58 -3.49
C LYS A 33 0.63 11.59 -2.48
N PHE A 34 0.33 10.31 -2.67
CA PHE A 34 0.90 9.25 -1.83
C PHE A 34 2.20 8.72 -2.42
N SER A 35 3.16 8.41 -1.58
CA SER A 35 4.43 7.83 -1.99
C SER A 35 4.38 6.31 -2.09
N CYS A 36 3.37 5.70 -1.51
CA CYS A 36 3.20 4.25 -1.49
C CYS A 36 1.73 3.93 -1.21
N ILE A 37 1.16 2.98 -1.94
CA ILE A 37 -0.25 2.60 -1.74
C ILE A 37 -0.40 1.08 -1.71
N PRO A 38 -1.41 0.57 -0.98
CA PRO A 38 -1.70 -0.87 -0.95
C PRO A 38 -2.18 -1.40 -2.29
N LEU A 39 -1.80 -2.65 -2.57
CA LEU A 39 -2.21 -3.43 -3.73
C LEU A 39 -3.06 -4.60 -3.23
N LEU A 40 -4.26 -4.72 -3.76
CA LEU A 40 -5.23 -5.71 -3.33
C LEU A 40 -5.56 -6.69 -4.45
N SER A 41 -5.91 -7.92 -4.07
CA SER A 41 -6.53 -8.86 -4.99
C SER A 41 -7.96 -8.39 -5.33
N LEU A 42 -8.56 -8.97 -6.37
CA LEU A 42 -9.90 -8.60 -6.79
C LEU A 42 -10.95 -8.83 -5.71
N ASP A 43 -10.72 -9.80 -4.82
CA ASP A 43 -11.63 -10.07 -3.71
C ASP A 43 -11.30 -9.29 -2.44
N GLY A 44 -10.28 -8.42 -2.48
CA GLY A 44 -9.98 -7.50 -1.39
C GLY A 44 -8.91 -7.92 -0.43
N LYS A 45 -8.16 -8.99 -0.73
CA LYS A 45 -7.05 -9.39 0.13
C LYS A 45 -5.82 -8.55 -0.13
N TYR A 46 -5.06 -8.28 0.92
CA TYR A 46 -3.82 -7.52 0.81
C TYR A 46 -2.75 -8.36 0.10
N LYS A 47 -2.19 -7.81 -0.97
CA LYS A 47 -1.16 -8.48 -1.79
C LYS A 47 0.22 -7.86 -1.63
N GLY A 48 0.30 -6.68 -1.06
CA GLY A 48 1.53 -5.94 -0.95
C GLY A 48 1.29 -4.46 -1.15
N SER A 49 2.35 -3.71 -1.36
CA SER A 49 2.24 -2.27 -1.60
C SER A 49 3.16 -1.88 -2.74
N ILE A 50 2.81 -0.79 -3.41
CA ILE A 50 3.63 -0.27 -4.51
C ILE A 50 4.05 1.16 -4.21
N SER A 51 5.34 1.44 -4.37
CA SER A 51 5.93 2.74 -4.07
C SER A 51 6.23 3.52 -5.35
N GLU A 52 6.45 4.84 -5.17
CA GLU A 52 6.91 5.69 -6.28
C GLU A 52 8.23 5.15 -6.87
N GLY A 53 9.14 4.66 -6.00
CA GLY A 53 10.38 4.05 -6.46
C GLY A 53 10.15 2.83 -7.32
N ASP A 54 9.18 1.98 -6.96
CA ASP A 54 8.83 0.81 -7.76
C ASP A 54 8.39 1.24 -9.16
N LEU A 55 7.54 2.27 -9.23
CA LEU A 55 7.04 2.78 -10.51
C LEU A 55 8.17 3.36 -11.35
N LEU A 56 9.04 4.16 -10.74
CA LEU A 56 10.16 4.78 -11.43
C LEU A 56 11.09 3.74 -12.05
N TRP A 57 11.55 2.79 -11.25
CA TRP A 57 12.48 1.77 -11.73
C TRP A 57 11.82 0.76 -12.65
N GLY A 58 10.53 0.45 -12.42
CA GLY A 58 9.76 -0.40 -13.30
C GLY A 58 9.57 0.20 -14.66
N MET A 59 9.26 1.48 -14.76
CA MET A 59 9.13 2.17 -16.04
C MET A 59 10.45 2.20 -16.79
N LYS A 60 11.56 2.41 -16.11
CA LYS A 60 12.88 2.38 -16.72
C LYS A 60 13.20 0.99 -17.27
N THR A 61 12.97 -0.04 -16.45
CA THR A 61 13.27 -1.43 -16.85
C THR A 61 12.43 -1.89 -18.03
N LEU A 62 11.15 -1.49 -18.06
CA LEU A 62 10.22 -1.87 -19.13
C LEU A 62 10.25 -0.91 -20.34
N ASN A 63 11.08 0.13 -20.27
CA ASN A 63 11.19 1.15 -21.33
C ASN A 63 9.85 1.78 -21.66
N VAL A 64 9.14 2.27 -20.63
CA VAL A 64 7.84 2.92 -20.81
C VAL A 64 8.05 4.40 -21.09
N PRO A 65 7.81 4.88 -22.32
CA PRO A 65 8.10 6.27 -22.69
C PRO A 65 7.07 7.28 -22.18
N GLY A 66 5.85 6.86 -21.89
CA GLY A 66 4.83 7.79 -21.43
C GLY A 66 3.53 7.12 -21.03
N LEU A 67 2.54 7.96 -20.71
CA LEU A 67 1.25 7.50 -20.17
C LEU A 67 0.46 6.65 -21.14
N LYS A 68 0.58 6.92 -22.44
CA LYS A 68 -0.14 6.14 -23.45
C LYS A 68 0.29 4.67 -23.41
N GLU A 69 1.59 4.43 -23.33
CA GLU A 69 2.14 3.07 -23.27
C GLU A 69 1.82 2.41 -21.95
N ALA A 70 1.72 3.21 -20.88
CA ALA A 70 1.38 2.71 -19.54
C ALA A 70 -0.04 2.16 -19.46
N GLU A 71 -0.95 2.55 -20.38
CA GLU A 71 -2.32 2.04 -20.39
C GLU A 71 -2.41 0.54 -20.64
N SER A 72 -1.44 -0.02 -21.37
CA SER A 72 -1.45 -1.43 -21.72
C SER A 72 -0.59 -2.29 -20.81
N ILE A 73 0.03 -1.70 -19.78
CA ILE A 73 0.90 -2.41 -18.87
C ILE A 73 0.15 -2.67 -17.57
N SER A 74 0.06 -3.96 -17.19
CA SER A 74 -0.52 -4.34 -15.90
C SER A 74 0.35 -3.83 -14.77
N ILE A 75 -0.27 -3.36 -13.70
CA ILE A 75 0.48 -2.97 -12.50
C ILE A 75 1.27 -4.17 -11.95
N MET A 76 0.79 -5.37 -12.17
CA MET A 76 1.47 -6.59 -11.73
C MET A 76 2.77 -6.87 -12.49
N ALA A 77 3.00 -6.20 -13.61
CA ALA A 77 4.25 -6.32 -14.36
C ALA A 77 5.39 -5.49 -13.72
N ILE A 78 5.05 -4.59 -12.80
CA ILE A 78 6.04 -3.75 -12.12
C ILE A 78 6.61 -4.51 -10.93
N PRO A 79 7.93 -4.78 -10.90
CA PRO A 79 8.55 -5.42 -9.74
C PRO A 79 8.46 -4.53 -8.51
N ARG A 80 8.08 -5.12 -7.39
CA ARG A 80 8.01 -4.39 -6.12
C ARG A 80 9.28 -4.64 -5.32
N ARG A 81 10.02 -3.59 -5.05
CA ARG A 81 11.35 -3.66 -4.43
C ARG A 81 11.29 -3.67 -2.90
N ALA A 82 10.30 -2.93 -2.36
CA ALA A 82 10.10 -2.88 -0.91
C ALA A 82 8.93 -3.79 -0.53
N THR A 83 9.08 -4.49 0.59
CA THR A 83 8.03 -5.34 1.13
C THR A 83 7.36 -4.62 2.30
N TYR A 84 6.08 -4.32 2.16
CA TYR A 84 5.27 -3.78 3.25
C TYR A 84 4.45 -4.92 3.85
N LYS A 85 4.80 -5.28 5.08
CA LYS A 85 4.13 -6.37 5.79
C LYS A 85 2.92 -5.86 6.54
N ALA A 86 1.84 -6.63 6.50
CA ALA A 86 0.61 -6.32 7.21
C ALA A 86 0.64 -6.89 8.62
N VAL A 87 -0.22 -6.33 9.48
CA VAL A 87 -0.53 -6.92 10.79
C VAL A 87 -2.00 -7.33 10.79
N HIS A 88 -2.35 -8.27 11.65
CA HIS A 88 -3.73 -8.67 11.87
C HIS A 88 -4.44 -7.67 12.79
N ALA A 89 -5.74 -7.57 12.66
CA ALA A 89 -6.55 -6.64 13.45
C ALA A 89 -6.39 -6.85 14.96
N ASP A 90 -6.08 -8.07 15.38
CA ASP A 90 -5.89 -8.42 16.79
C ASP A 90 -4.43 -8.39 17.24
N SER A 91 -3.52 -7.92 16.39
CA SER A 91 -2.10 -7.80 16.74
C SER A 91 -1.90 -6.82 17.90
N ASP A 92 -0.82 -7.00 18.63
CA ASP A 92 -0.47 -6.11 19.72
C ASP A 92 0.32 -4.89 19.23
N MET A 93 0.52 -3.93 20.11
CA MET A 93 1.25 -2.70 19.82
C MET A 93 2.71 -2.97 19.44
N GLU A 94 3.33 -3.96 20.07
CA GLU A 94 4.72 -4.31 19.79
C GLU A 94 4.92 -4.74 18.35
N ASP A 95 4.04 -5.60 17.84
CA ASP A 95 4.12 -6.06 16.46
C ASP A 95 3.88 -4.90 15.49
N LEU A 96 2.94 -4.01 15.80
CA LEU A 96 2.68 -2.81 15.01
C LEU A 96 3.92 -1.90 14.93
N LEU A 97 4.55 -1.64 16.07
CA LEU A 97 5.74 -0.79 16.13
C LEU A 97 6.91 -1.39 15.36
N ASP A 98 7.06 -2.70 15.44
CA ASP A 98 8.10 -3.42 14.70
C ASP A 98 7.99 -3.19 13.19
N LYS A 99 6.78 -3.26 12.65
CA LYS A 99 6.54 -2.99 11.22
C LYS A 99 6.77 -1.52 10.88
N ALA A 100 6.35 -0.62 11.76
CA ALA A 100 6.42 0.83 11.52
C ALA A 100 7.84 1.38 11.43
N ILE A 101 8.84 0.65 11.93
CA ILE A 101 10.25 1.07 11.84
C ILE A 101 10.68 1.23 10.38
N ASN A 102 10.24 0.31 9.51
CA ASN A 102 10.68 0.26 8.12
C ASN A 102 9.56 0.59 7.11
N GLN A 103 8.39 0.96 7.58
CA GLN A 103 7.23 1.21 6.72
C GLN A 103 6.58 2.54 7.08
N ASN A 104 6.19 3.34 6.09
CA ASN A 104 5.51 4.62 6.31
C ASN A 104 4.11 4.42 6.86
N TYR A 105 3.52 3.29 6.55
CA TYR A 105 2.25 2.86 7.11
C TYR A 105 2.27 1.35 7.27
N VAL A 106 1.36 0.84 8.07
CA VAL A 106 1.23 -0.60 8.30
C VAL A 106 -0.16 -1.02 7.84
N PRO A 107 -0.25 -1.88 6.80
CA PRO A 107 -1.54 -2.43 6.38
C PRO A 107 -2.12 -3.31 7.47
N VAL A 108 -3.44 -3.26 7.63
CA VAL A 108 -4.14 -4.08 8.60
C VAL A 108 -5.11 -5.00 7.87
N VAL A 109 -5.06 -6.26 8.22
CA VAL A 109 -5.95 -7.28 7.63
C VAL A 109 -6.75 -7.98 8.73
N ASP A 110 -7.89 -8.55 8.34
CA ASP A 110 -8.66 -9.38 9.25
C ASP A 110 -8.08 -10.80 9.33
N ASP A 111 -8.74 -11.70 10.03
CA ASP A 111 -8.27 -13.07 10.24
C ASP A 111 -8.23 -13.90 8.94
N GLN A 112 -8.86 -13.45 7.88
CA GLN A 112 -8.87 -14.12 6.59
C GLN A 112 -7.96 -13.45 5.57
N GLY A 113 -7.27 -12.39 5.96
CA GLY A 113 -6.34 -11.66 5.08
C GLY A 113 -6.97 -10.53 4.29
N TYR A 114 -8.24 -10.23 4.51
CA TYR A 114 -8.89 -9.10 3.85
C TYR A 114 -8.37 -7.78 4.41
N PHE A 115 -8.07 -6.87 3.50
CA PHE A 115 -7.57 -5.54 3.84
C PHE A 115 -8.69 -4.70 4.46
N ILE A 116 -8.46 -4.17 5.67
CA ILE A 116 -9.45 -3.34 6.37
C ILE A 116 -9.03 -1.89 6.55
N GLY A 117 -7.76 -1.58 6.30
CA GLY A 117 -7.27 -0.22 6.41
C GLY A 117 -5.78 -0.17 6.69
N ILE A 118 -5.30 1.00 7.07
CA ILE A 118 -3.89 1.22 7.39
C ILE A 118 -3.76 1.94 8.72
N ILE A 119 -2.58 1.82 9.31
CA ILE A 119 -2.18 2.64 10.45
C ILE A 119 -0.93 3.39 10.01
N THR A 120 -0.99 4.71 10.01
CA THR A 120 0.14 5.52 9.56
C THR A 120 1.15 5.68 10.69
N ARG A 121 2.41 5.88 10.32
CA ARG A 121 3.47 6.19 11.28
C ARG A 121 3.13 7.44 12.07
N LYS A 122 2.49 8.41 11.44
CA LYS A 122 2.06 9.66 12.08
C LYS A 122 1.07 9.40 13.23
N GLU A 123 0.08 8.51 13.01
CA GLU A 123 -0.90 8.17 14.04
C GLU A 123 -0.23 7.44 15.21
N ILE A 124 0.70 6.55 14.92
CA ILE A 124 1.47 5.84 15.96
C ILE A 124 2.27 6.85 16.78
N GLY A 125 2.93 7.81 16.12
CA GLY A 125 3.71 8.83 16.80
C GLY A 125 2.88 9.70 17.72
N ARG A 126 1.67 10.07 17.31
CA ARG A 126 0.76 10.85 18.15
C ARG A 126 0.37 10.11 19.43
N ALA A 127 0.28 8.79 19.37
CA ALA A 127 -0.12 7.97 20.51
C ALA A 127 0.97 7.88 21.58
N HIS A 128 2.22 8.18 21.22
CA HIS A 128 3.36 8.05 22.11
C HIS A 128 3.91 9.39 22.61
N VAL A 129 3.21 10.46 22.32
CA VAL A 129 3.60 11.81 22.79
C VAL A 129 3.03 12.11 24.15
#